data_5b6b1379e88747cd129bec4b40076f4f
#
_entry.id   5b6b1379e88747cd129bec4b40076f4f
#
_cell.length_a   1.000
_cell.length_b   1.000
_cell.length_c   1.000
_cell.angle_alpha   90.00
_cell.angle_beta   90.00
_cell.angle_gamma   90.00
#
_symmetry.space_group_name_H-M   'P 1'
#
loop_
_entity.id
_entity.type
_entity.pdbx_description
1 polymer ?
#
loop_
_entity_poly.entity_id
_entity_poly.type
_entity_poly.pdbx_seq_one_letter_code
_entity_poly.pdbx_strand_id
1 'polypeptide(L)'
;MSDLSVPITIAVSPEVAQDLPADPDTRAEVLALGLQQWHIRQALDAYQRGEGTLAYAAQRAGVSIRQIIPLAYAYGLTPRVDPVWLSSRLTPDQATRL
;
A
#
# COMPACT_ATOMS: atom_id res chain seq x y z
N MET A 1 -3.94 3.84 -25.57
CA MET A 1 -2.93 3.98 -26.61
C MET A 1 -1.63 3.38 -26.14
N SER A 2 -1.32 2.28 -26.70
CA SER A 2 -0.13 1.55 -26.29
C SER A 2 1.18 2.16 -26.79
N ASP A 3 1.07 3.09 -27.73
CA ASP A 3 2.26 3.74 -28.27
C ASP A 3 2.96 4.62 -27.24
N LEU A 4 2.35 4.87 -26.09
CA LEU A 4 3.02 5.55 -24.99
C LEU A 4 3.80 4.60 -24.09
N SER A 5 3.76 3.31 -24.40
CA SER A 5 4.50 2.32 -23.63
C SER A 5 6.01 2.52 -23.79
N VAL A 6 6.73 2.34 -22.70
CA VAL A 6 8.18 2.45 -22.67
C VAL A 6 8.76 1.09 -22.34
N PRO A 7 9.59 0.53 -23.20
CA PRO A 7 10.21 -0.76 -22.89
C PRO A 7 11.25 -0.61 -21.78
N ILE A 8 11.25 -1.57 -20.87
CA ILE A 8 12.18 -1.61 -19.75
C ILE A 8 12.78 -3.00 -19.70
N THR A 9 14.09 -3.07 -19.54
CA THR A 9 14.80 -4.34 -19.41
C THR A 9 15.41 -4.44 -18.05
N ILE A 10 15.08 -5.50 -17.34
CA ILE A 10 15.65 -5.77 -16.03
C ILE A 10 16.06 -7.23 -15.95
N ALA A 11 17.10 -7.49 -15.15
CA ALA A 11 17.53 -8.84 -14.86
C ALA A 11 16.80 -9.34 -13.61
N VAL A 12 16.22 -10.52 -13.71
CA VAL A 12 15.53 -11.14 -12.58
C VAL A 12 16.10 -12.53 -12.37
N SER A 13 15.88 -13.09 -11.17
CA SER A 13 16.34 -14.44 -10.89
C SER A 13 15.59 -15.43 -11.78
N PRO A 14 16.18 -16.62 -12.02
CA PRO A 14 15.48 -17.62 -12.81
C PRO A 14 14.13 -18.03 -12.24
N GLU A 15 14.02 -18.03 -10.92
CA GLU A 15 12.77 -18.37 -10.26
C GLU A 15 11.68 -17.37 -10.59
N VAL A 16 12.02 -16.08 -10.53
CA VAL A 16 11.07 -15.03 -10.87
C VAL A 16 10.71 -15.11 -12.35
N ALA A 17 11.72 -15.34 -13.19
CA ALA A 17 11.48 -15.43 -14.63
C ALA A 17 10.52 -16.56 -14.98
N GLN A 18 10.62 -17.69 -14.29
CA GLN A 18 9.73 -18.81 -14.53
C GLN A 18 8.29 -18.52 -14.16
N ASP A 19 8.09 -17.71 -13.12
CA ASP A 19 6.75 -17.40 -12.64
C ASP A 19 6.10 -16.28 -13.42
N LEU A 20 6.86 -15.53 -14.20
CA LEU A 20 6.29 -14.43 -14.96
C LEU A 20 5.46 -14.95 -16.13
N PRO A 21 4.30 -14.33 -16.40
CA PRO A 21 3.54 -14.69 -17.59
C PRO A 21 4.33 -14.43 -18.86
N ALA A 22 4.05 -15.17 -19.88
CA ALA A 22 4.72 -14.98 -21.18
C ALA A 22 4.15 -13.81 -21.94
N ASP A 23 2.91 -13.46 -21.69
CA ASP A 23 2.22 -12.41 -22.42
C ASP A 23 2.71 -11.04 -22.00
N PRO A 24 3.13 -10.17 -22.92
CA PRO A 24 3.66 -8.86 -22.54
C PRO A 24 2.65 -7.99 -21.80
N ASP A 25 1.38 -8.04 -22.18
CA ASP A 25 0.36 -7.23 -21.50
C ASP A 25 0.18 -7.68 -20.07
N THR A 26 0.16 -9.00 -19.86
CA THR A 26 0.01 -9.56 -18.53
C THR A 26 1.26 -9.27 -17.68
N ARG A 27 2.43 -9.30 -18.29
CA ARG A 27 3.67 -8.92 -17.59
C ARG A 27 3.62 -7.48 -17.11
N ALA A 28 3.11 -6.58 -17.95
CA ALA A 28 2.98 -5.19 -17.58
C ALA A 28 2.00 -5.04 -16.42
N GLU A 29 0.92 -5.80 -16.43
CA GLU A 29 -0.06 -5.77 -15.36
C GLU A 29 0.55 -6.25 -14.05
N VAL A 30 1.29 -7.34 -14.09
CA VAL A 30 1.97 -7.87 -12.91
C VAL A 30 2.95 -6.85 -12.37
N LEU A 31 3.69 -6.18 -13.24
CA LEU A 31 4.63 -5.15 -12.82
C LEU A 31 3.91 -4.00 -12.14
N ALA A 32 2.77 -3.58 -12.69
CA ALA A 32 2.00 -2.50 -12.09
C ALA A 32 1.49 -2.88 -10.71
N LEU A 33 1.03 -4.11 -10.55
CA LEU A 33 0.59 -4.60 -9.24
C LEU A 33 1.74 -4.64 -8.26
N GLY A 34 2.90 -5.10 -8.70
CA GLY A 34 4.09 -5.12 -7.86
C GLY A 34 4.54 -3.74 -7.45
N LEU A 35 4.45 -2.78 -8.36
CA LEU A 35 4.83 -1.41 -8.08
C LEU A 35 3.90 -0.80 -7.04
N GLN A 36 2.60 -1.10 -7.12
CA GLN A 36 1.65 -0.64 -6.12
C GLN A 36 1.99 -1.19 -4.74
N GLN A 37 2.31 -2.47 -4.66
CA GLN A 37 2.71 -3.09 -3.40
C GLN A 37 3.99 -2.47 -2.87
N TRP A 38 4.92 -2.17 -3.75
CA TRP A 38 6.16 -1.53 -3.36
C TRP A 38 5.92 -0.14 -2.78
N HIS A 39 5.03 0.63 -3.40
CA HIS A 39 4.67 1.96 -2.89
C HIS A 39 4.05 1.86 -1.50
N ILE A 40 3.16 0.89 -1.28
CA ILE A 40 2.55 0.68 0.02
C ILE A 40 3.62 0.36 1.06
N ARG A 41 4.55 -0.52 0.70
CA ARG A 41 5.62 -0.90 1.59
C ARG A 41 6.51 0.28 1.96
N GLN A 42 6.86 1.11 0.96
CA GLN A 42 7.66 2.30 1.22
C GLN A 42 6.93 3.27 2.14
N ALA A 43 5.64 3.44 1.93
CA ALA A 43 4.84 4.34 2.76
C ALA A 43 4.75 3.85 4.19
N LEU A 44 4.57 2.54 4.38
CA LEU A 44 4.49 1.97 5.73
C LEU A 44 5.83 2.00 6.44
N ASP A 45 6.93 1.78 5.70
CA ASP A 45 8.26 1.93 6.28
C ASP A 45 8.50 3.34 6.78
N ALA A 46 8.10 4.34 6.00
CA ALA A 46 8.23 5.73 6.40
C ALA A 46 7.38 6.02 7.64
N TYR A 47 6.16 5.50 7.67
CA TYR A 47 5.29 5.68 8.82
C TYR A 47 5.93 5.06 10.07
N GLN A 48 6.52 3.88 9.92
CA GLN A 48 7.18 3.21 11.05
C GLN A 48 8.34 4.04 11.59
N ARG A 49 9.03 4.76 10.72
CA ARG A 49 10.12 5.64 11.12
C ARG A 49 9.63 6.95 11.71
N GLY A 50 8.33 7.16 11.80
CA GLY A 50 7.78 8.38 12.35
C GLY A 50 7.65 9.50 11.35
N GLU A 51 7.68 9.20 10.07
CA GLU A 51 7.60 10.21 9.02
C GLU A 51 6.16 10.40 8.59
N GLY A 52 5.41 11.13 9.41
CA GLY A 52 4.05 11.47 9.07
C GLY A 52 3.03 10.54 9.70
N THR A 53 1.78 10.79 9.37
CA THR A 53 0.64 10.03 9.88
C THR A 53 0.33 8.86 8.97
N LEU A 54 -0.54 7.97 9.44
CA LEU A 54 -1.00 6.86 8.60
C LEU A 54 -1.81 7.39 7.43
N ALA A 55 -2.56 8.47 7.62
CA ALA A 55 -3.29 9.10 6.52
C ALA A 55 -2.34 9.60 5.44
N TYR A 56 -1.22 10.17 5.84
CA TYR A 56 -0.20 10.62 4.90
C TYR A 56 0.42 9.42 4.16
N ALA A 57 0.66 8.34 4.88
CA ALA A 57 1.19 7.12 4.25
C ALA A 57 0.21 6.58 3.21
N ALA A 58 -1.08 6.58 3.53
CA ALA A 58 -2.09 6.12 2.59
C ALA A 58 -2.09 6.99 1.34
N GLN A 59 -1.99 8.30 1.52
CA GLN A 59 -1.97 9.23 0.40
C GLN A 59 -0.74 8.97 -0.49
N ARG A 60 0.42 8.76 0.12
CA ARG A 60 1.64 8.48 -0.64
C ARG A 60 1.53 7.17 -1.40
N ALA A 61 0.85 6.19 -0.84
CA ALA A 61 0.71 4.88 -1.48
C ALA A 61 -0.41 4.85 -2.51
N GLY A 62 -1.22 5.91 -2.57
CA GLY A 62 -2.33 5.94 -3.52
C GLY A 62 -3.50 5.07 -3.09
N VAL A 63 -3.67 4.84 -1.80
CA VAL A 63 -4.78 4.04 -1.27
C VAL A 63 -5.51 4.85 -0.23
N SER A 64 -6.70 4.40 0.14
CA SER A 64 -7.47 5.04 1.20
C SER A 64 -6.92 4.63 2.56
N ILE A 65 -7.26 5.42 3.58
CA ILE A 65 -6.84 5.07 4.93
C ILE A 65 -7.48 3.75 5.36
N ARG A 66 -8.69 3.46 4.89
CA ARG A 66 -9.34 2.19 5.19
C ARG A 66 -8.60 1.02 4.59
N GLN A 67 -7.98 1.22 3.44
CA GLN A 67 -7.20 0.17 2.80
C GLN A 67 -5.86 -0.04 3.48
N ILE A 68 -5.23 1.04 3.96
CA ILE A 68 -3.89 0.91 4.49
C ILE A 68 -3.87 0.36 5.93
N ILE A 69 -4.96 0.55 6.68
CA ILE A 69 -4.99 0.06 8.06
C ILE A 69 -4.75 -1.45 8.16
N PRO A 70 -5.52 -2.29 7.45
CA PRO A 70 -5.24 -3.72 7.52
C PRO A 70 -3.87 -4.09 6.96
N LEU A 71 -3.38 -3.34 5.98
CA LEU A 71 -2.05 -3.59 5.46
C LEU A 71 -0.97 -3.29 6.50
N ALA A 72 -1.16 -2.22 7.28
CA ALA A 72 -0.23 -1.89 8.35
C ALA A 72 -0.17 -3.02 9.38
N TYR A 73 -1.33 -3.55 9.78
CA TYR A 73 -1.35 -4.67 10.69
C TYR A 73 -0.66 -5.90 10.11
N ALA A 74 -0.85 -6.14 8.82
CA ALA A 74 -0.20 -7.27 8.16
C ALA A 74 1.31 -7.13 8.17
N TYR A 75 1.80 -5.89 8.21
CA TYR A 75 3.25 -5.63 8.28
C TYR A 75 3.77 -5.63 9.72
N GLY A 76 2.91 -5.95 10.68
CA GLY A 76 3.32 -5.99 12.08
C GLY A 76 3.33 -4.64 12.77
N LEU A 77 2.75 -3.63 12.16
CA LEU A 77 2.66 -2.31 12.76
C LEU A 77 1.39 -2.19 13.57
N THR A 78 1.44 -1.33 14.58
CA THR A 78 0.24 -0.98 15.34
C THR A 78 -0.09 0.45 14.98
N PRO A 79 -1.02 0.67 14.06
CA PRO A 79 -1.32 2.02 13.61
C PRO A 79 -1.84 2.87 14.75
N ARG A 80 -1.36 4.09 14.80
CA ARG A 80 -1.88 5.07 15.73
C ARG A 80 -3.00 5.82 15.02
N VAL A 81 -4.18 5.72 15.59
CA VAL A 81 -5.36 6.37 15.05
C VAL A 81 -5.52 7.71 15.75
N ASP A 82 -5.73 8.76 14.96
CA ASP A 82 -5.96 10.08 15.49
C ASP A 82 -7.14 10.06 16.44
N PRO A 83 -6.99 10.56 17.68
CA PRO A 83 -8.13 10.59 18.61
C PRO A 83 -9.32 11.38 18.07
N VAL A 84 -9.07 12.44 17.30
CA VAL A 84 -10.16 13.19 16.69
C VAL A 84 -10.90 12.31 15.70
N TRP A 85 -10.20 11.52 14.93
CA TRP A 85 -10.81 10.60 13.99
C TRP A 85 -11.68 9.58 14.71
N LEU A 86 -11.17 9.03 15.82
CA LEU A 86 -11.96 8.09 16.63
C LEU A 86 -13.21 8.74 17.19
N SER A 87 -13.08 9.97 17.66
CA SER A 87 -14.22 10.70 18.22
C SER A 87 -15.30 10.94 17.18
N SER A 88 -14.92 11.14 15.94
CA SER A 88 -15.90 11.36 14.88
C SER A 88 -16.58 10.05 14.47
N ARG A 89 -15.97 8.92 14.75
CA ARG A 89 -16.53 7.61 14.41
C ARG A 89 -17.42 7.05 15.51
N LEU A 90 -17.07 7.37 16.75
CA LEU A 90 -17.78 6.85 17.91
C LEU A 90 -18.36 8.02 18.68
N THR A 91 -19.67 7.97 18.92
CA THR A 91 -20.28 8.93 19.84
C THR A 91 -19.80 8.61 21.26
N PRO A 92 -19.88 9.58 22.18
CA PRO A 92 -19.51 9.31 23.55
C PRO A 92 -20.29 8.13 24.16
N ASP A 93 -21.55 8.02 23.80
CA ASP A 93 -22.36 6.90 24.30
C ASP A 93 -21.82 5.58 23.80
N GLN A 94 -21.50 5.50 22.52
CA GLN A 94 -20.95 4.28 21.95
C GLN A 94 -19.63 3.92 22.58
N ALA A 95 -18.77 4.90 22.77
CA ALA A 95 -17.49 4.65 23.40
C ALA A 95 -17.64 4.16 24.82
N THR A 96 -18.61 4.70 25.53
CA THR A 96 -18.84 4.30 26.92
C THR A 96 -19.35 2.86 27.02
N ARG A 97 -20.16 2.46 26.07
CA ARG A 97 -20.74 1.10 26.09
C ARG A 97 -19.76 0.05 25.60
N LEU A 98 -18.78 0.46 24.89
CA LEU A 98 -17.78 -0.48 24.40
C LEU A 98 -16.77 -0.79 25.49
#